data_a5cdb025b11bf74b015b0f368aad21b8
#
_entry.id   a5cdb025b11bf74b015b0f368aad21b8
#
_cell.length_a   1.000
_cell.length_b   1.000
_cell.length_c   1.000
_cell.angle_alpha   90.00
_cell.angle_beta   90.00
_cell.angle_gamma   90.00
#
_symmetry.space_group_name_H-M   'P 1'
#
loop_
_entity.id
_entity.type
_entity.pdbx_description
1 polymer ?
#
loop_
_entity_poly.entity_id
_entity_poly.type
_entity_poly.pdbx_seq_one_letter_code
_entity_poly.pdbx_strand_id
1 'polypeptide(L)'
;MLPATEDVKRSARLAQRVIICAMLLAADIGGTKTLIGLYERHGDRPKAVVTREYVTLDFDSFESLVDAFLEEAGGGGRIEALCAGVAGPVTGLTARLTSAPWIADAGAIAEKLGGFPAELVNDLEAMASSVLVLEPSEIRVLQEGVEDPVGNAAVLAAGTGLGEALLHNLNGTFVPAASEGGHADFAARTPRELEMVGELSTEFGRVEVERIVSGKGLVNVFRFTHGARHTHGACPEIPANFEGPALAAAVSQCALEGRCARCVEALDIFVGAYGAEAGNLALRYMATAGVYIGGGIAPKILPAIESGRFMTAFLDKEPMVDLLRTIPVRVILNPSAGLLGAAVRAAMLEA
;
A
#
# COMPACT_ATOMS: atom_id res chain seq x y z
N MET A 1 -15.84 -66.43 -22.39
CA MET A 1 -15.72 -65.74 -21.09
C MET A 1 -14.29 -65.23 -20.98
N LEU A 2 -14.03 -63.99 -21.30
CA LEU A 2 -12.72 -63.35 -21.24
C LEU A 2 -12.73 -62.36 -20.06
N PRO A 3 -11.66 -62.24 -19.28
CA PRO A 3 -11.66 -61.42 -18.08
C PRO A 3 -11.40 -59.93 -18.40
N ALA A 4 -12.43 -59.16 -18.17
CA ALA A 4 -12.33 -57.68 -18.21
C ALA A 4 -11.86 -57.16 -16.86
N THR A 5 -10.56 -57.16 -16.56
CA THR A 5 -10.07 -56.69 -15.27
C THR A 5 -8.73 -55.97 -15.25
N GLU A 6 -8.01 -55.83 -16.35
CA GLU A 6 -6.73 -55.11 -16.33
C GLU A 6 -6.77 -53.68 -16.90
N ASP A 7 -7.66 -53.42 -17.85
CA ASP A 7 -7.77 -52.06 -18.43
C ASP A 7 -8.48 -51.06 -17.53
N VAL A 8 -9.42 -51.48 -16.69
CA VAL A 8 -10.12 -50.63 -15.72
C VAL A 8 -9.19 -50.19 -14.58
N LYS A 9 -8.26 -51.04 -14.17
CA LYS A 9 -7.25 -50.71 -13.13
C LYS A 9 -6.13 -49.84 -13.63
N ARG A 10 -5.86 -49.85 -14.93
CA ARG A 10 -4.86 -48.97 -15.57
C ARG A 10 -5.41 -47.54 -15.80
N SER A 11 -6.69 -47.43 -16.14
CA SER A 11 -7.40 -46.16 -16.29
C SER A 11 -7.59 -45.43 -14.95
N ALA A 12 -7.82 -46.19 -13.84
CA ALA A 12 -7.94 -45.58 -12.51
C ALA A 12 -6.61 -45.15 -11.88
N ARG A 13 -5.45 -45.61 -12.39
CA ARG A 13 -4.12 -45.17 -11.96
C ARG A 13 -3.58 -43.98 -12.74
N LEU A 14 -4.22 -43.58 -13.82
CA LEU A 14 -3.88 -42.38 -14.61
C LEU A 14 -4.65 -41.13 -14.19
N ALA A 15 -5.61 -41.26 -13.29
CA ALA A 15 -6.49 -40.17 -12.87
C ALA A 15 -6.14 -39.48 -11.54
N GLN A 16 -4.91 -39.62 -11.03
CA GLN A 16 -4.49 -38.88 -9.83
C GLN A 16 -2.97 -38.68 -9.76
N ARG A 17 -2.38 -38.17 -10.80
CA ARG A 17 -1.29 -37.20 -10.61
C ARG A 17 -1.98 -35.85 -10.36
N VAL A 18 -2.42 -35.63 -9.15
CA VAL A 18 -2.53 -34.27 -8.63
C VAL A 18 -1.13 -33.69 -8.79
N ILE A 19 -0.94 -32.87 -9.82
CA ILE A 19 0.20 -31.98 -9.88
C ILE A 19 0.00 -31.11 -8.65
N ILE A 20 0.71 -31.42 -7.57
CA ILE A 20 0.78 -30.55 -6.40
C ILE A 20 1.59 -29.36 -6.92
N CYS A 21 0.89 -28.37 -7.47
CA CYS A 21 1.54 -27.12 -7.83
C CYS A 21 2.16 -26.55 -6.56
N ALA A 22 3.42 -26.25 -6.64
CA ALA A 22 4.12 -25.55 -5.58
C ALA A 22 3.54 -24.12 -5.47
N MET A 23 3.15 -23.73 -4.26
CA MET A 23 2.42 -22.50 -3.98
C MET A 23 3.31 -21.51 -3.24
N LEU A 24 3.13 -20.25 -3.53
CA LEU A 24 3.65 -19.14 -2.75
C LEU A 24 2.57 -18.69 -1.77
N LEU A 25 2.90 -18.55 -0.51
CA LEU A 25 2.05 -17.94 0.49
C LEU A 25 2.45 -16.46 0.63
N ALA A 26 1.49 -15.57 0.45
CA ALA A 26 1.70 -14.13 0.56
C ALA A 26 0.70 -13.51 1.54
N ALA A 27 1.12 -12.49 2.29
CA ALA A 27 0.24 -11.72 3.15
C ALA A 27 0.57 -10.23 3.13
N ASP A 28 -0.46 -9.41 3.36
CA ASP A 28 -0.36 -7.97 3.62
C ASP A 28 -1.08 -7.71 4.94
N ILE A 29 -0.27 -7.51 6.00
CA ILE A 29 -0.73 -7.49 7.39
C ILE A 29 -0.86 -6.05 7.86
N GLY A 30 -2.07 -5.53 7.78
CA GLY A 30 -2.42 -4.22 8.33
C GLY A 30 -2.98 -4.30 9.75
N GLY A 31 -3.08 -3.16 10.41
CA GLY A 31 -3.60 -3.10 11.78
C GLY A 31 -5.09 -3.39 11.93
N THR A 32 -5.88 -3.20 10.88
CA THR A 32 -7.33 -3.42 10.90
C THR A 32 -7.72 -4.67 10.13
N LYS A 33 -7.06 -4.91 9.00
CA LYS A 33 -7.33 -6.02 8.10
C LYS A 33 -6.03 -6.63 7.60
N THR A 34 -6.06 -7.93 7.35
CA THR A 34 -4.99 -8.70 6.72
C THR A 34 -5.52 -9.32 5.44
N LEU A 35 -4.82 -9.08 4.33
CA LEU A 35 -5.01 -9.82 3.09
C LEU A 35 -4.02 -10.97 3.05
N ILE A 36 -4.47 -12.16 2.67
CA ILE A 36 -3.61 -13.34 2.54
C ILE A 36 -4.01 -14.14 1.30
N GLY A 37 -3.05 -14.79 0.67
CA GLY A 37 -3.33 -15.57 -0.53
C GLY A 37 -2.30 -16.62 -0.86
N LEU A 38 -2.74 -17.61 -1.62
CA LEU A 38 -1.91 -18.59 -2.30
C LEU A 38 -1.77 -18.20 -3.76
N TYR A 39 -0.53 -18.26 -4.26
CA TYR A 39 -0.18 -17.89 -5.63
C TYR A 39 0.61 -18.99 -6.30
N GLU A 40 0.46 -19.12 -7.61
CA GLU A 40 1.34 -19.90 -8.47
C GLU A 40 2.41 -19.01 -9.08
N ARG A 41 3.64 -19.55 -9.25
CA ARG A 41 4.68 -18.86 -10.04
C ARG A 41 4.21 -18.75 -11.49
N HIS A 42 4.23 -17.55 -12.04
CA HIS A 42 3.84 -17.30 -13.43
C HIS A 42 4.64 -16.15 -14.03
N GLY A 43 5.78 -16.45 -14.64
CA GLY A 43 6.71 -15.41 -15.09
C GLY A 43 7.10 -14.47 -13.96
N ASP A 44 7.16 -13.17 -14.26
CA ASP A 44 7.50 -12.15 -13.26
C ASP A 44 6.31 -11.79 -12.34
N ARG A 45 5.07 -12.11 -12.77
CA ARG A 45 3.84 -11.81 -12.02
C ARG A 45 3.18 -13.09 -11.52
N PRO A 46 3.27 -13.41 -10.22
CA PRO A 46 2.57 -14.53 -9.63
C PRO A 46 1.05 -14.45 -9.84
N LYS A 47 0.42 -15.59 -10.09
CA LYS A 47 -1.02 -15.68 -10.32
C LYS A 47 -1.73 -16.11 -9.05
N ALA A 48 -2.69 -15.28 -8.60
CA ALA A 48 -3.51 -15.62 -7.45
C ALA A 48 -4.39 -16.85 -7.73
N VAL A 49 -4.36 -17.83 -6.82
CA VAL A 49 -5.22 -19.00 -6.81
C VAL A 49 -6.39 -18.79 -5.87
N VAL A 50 -6.11 -18.35 -4.66
CA VAL A 50 -7.11 -18.02 -3.66
C VAL A 50 -6.59 -16.86 -2.81
N THR A 51 -7.45 -15.88 -2.53
CA THR A 51 -7.16 -14.76 -1.63
C THR A 51 -8.32 -14.59 -0.65
N ARG A 52 -8.02 -14.11 0.56
CA ARG A 52 -9.00 -13.79 1.60
C ARG A 52 -8.60 -12.49 2.29
N GLU A 53 -9.61 -11.83 2.83
CA GLU A 53 -9.45 -10.69 3.73
C GLU A 53 -10.00 -11.09 5.11
N TYR A 54 -9.22 -10.84 6.15
CA TYR A 54 -9.60 -11.08 7.54
C TYR A 54 -9.50 -9.79 8.35
N VAL A 55 -10.30 -9.67 9.39
CA VAL A 55 -10.11 -8.64 10.42
C VAL A 55 -8.93 -9.09 11.28
N THR A 56 -7.87 -8.29 11.30
CA THR A 56 -6.60 -8.67 11.97
C THR A 56 -6.80 -9.02 13.44
N LEU A 57 -7.65 -8.27 14.15
CA LEU A 57 -7.88 -8.45 15.59
C LEU A 57 -8.81 -9.62 15.96
N ASP A 58 -9.39 -10.32 14.98
CA ASP A 58 -10.17 -11.54 15.22
C ASP A 58 -9.26 -12.75 15.48
N PHE A 59 -7.94 -12.57 15.36
CA PHE A 59 -6.91 -13.59 15.57
C PHE A 59 -5.92 -13.19 16.64
N ASP A 60 -5.40 -14.18 17.37
CA ASP A 60 -4.42 -13.97 18.42
C ASP A 60 -2.96 -13.90 17.92
N SER A 61 -2.71 -14.36 16.68
CA SER A 61 -1.38 -14.38 16.05
C SER A 61 -1.48 -14.49 14.52
N PHE A 62 -0.39 -14.15 13.82
CA PHE A 62 -0.30 -14.41 12.39
C PHE A 62 -0.38 -15.90 12.06
N GLU A 63 0.18 -16.75 12.91
CA GLU A 63 0.11 -18.22 12.75
C GLU A 63 -1.33 -18.72 12.78
N SER A 64 -2.17 -18.28 13.74
CA SER A 64 -3.58 -18.67 13.82
C SER A 64 -4.40 -18.19 12.62
N LEU A 65 -4.08 -17.02 12.07
CA LEU A 65 -4.68 -16.51 10.85
C LEU A 65 -4.30 -17.36 9.62
N VAL A 66 -3.02 -17.76 9.51
CA VAL A 66 -2.54 -18.63 8.44
C VAL A 66 -3.21 -20.01 8.52
N ASP A 67 -3.34 -20.59 9.72
CA ASP A 67 -4.01 -21.88 9.92
C ASP A 67 -5.47 -21.83 9.43
N ALA A 68 -6.22 -20.81 9.85
CA ALA A 68 -7.60 -20.61 9.43
C ALA A 68 -7.72 -20.45 7.91
N PHE A 69 -6.83 -19.65 7.32
CA PHE A 69 -6.80 -19.46 5.87
C PHE A 69 -6.52 -20.76 5.12
N LEU A 70 -5.53 -21.56 5.54
CA LEU A 70 -5.18 -22.81 4.90
C LEU A 70 -6.29 -23.86 5.05
N GLU A 71 -6.99 -23.90 6.18
CA GLU A 71 -8.17 -24.77 6.38
C GLU A 71 -9.28 -24.40 5.38
N GLU A 72 -9.62 -23.11 5.25
CA GLU A 72 -10.62 -22.62 4.31
C GLU A 72 -10.21 -22.81 2.83
N ALA A 73 -8.91 -22.73 2.54
CA ALA A 73 -8.37 -22.95 1.20
C ALA A 73 -8.28 -24.43 0.78
N GLY A 74 -8.66 -25.37 1.67
CA GLY A 74 -8.60 -26.81 1.40
C GLY A 74 -7.20 -27.41 1.53
N GLY A 75 -6.33 -26.82 2.37
CA GLY A 75 -5.02 -27.36 2.75
C GLY A 75 -3.83 -26.79 1.98
N GLY A 76 -4.00 -25.82 1.10
CA GLY A 76 -2.92 -25.01 0.52
C GLY A 76 -1.92 -25.69 -0.42
N GLY A 77 -1.96 -27.00 -0.59
CA GLY A 77 -0.96 -27.72 -1.39
C GLY A 77 0.45 -27.70 -0.76
N ARG A 78 1.50 -27.83 -1.58
CA ARG A 78 2.88 -27.67 -1.13
C ARG A 78 3.28 -26.19 -1.20
N ILE A 79 3.43 -25.56 -0.05
CA ILE A 79 4.00 -24.21 0.03
C ILE A 79 5.52 -24.32 -0.13
N GLU A 80 6.10 -23.45 -0.95
CA GLU A 80 7.55 -23.42 -1.23
C GLU A 80 8.22 -22.11 -0.80
N ALA A 81 7.47 -21.05 -0.56
CA ALA A 81 7.98 -19.79 -0.03
C ALA A 81 6.86 -18.97 0.62
N LEU A 82 7.23 -18.13 1.59
CA LEU A 82 6.36 -17.17 2.26
C LEU A 82 6.98 -15.78 2.20
N CYS A 83 6.20 -14.78 1.83
CA CYS A 83 6.52 -13.40 2.14
C CYS A 83 5.30 -12.67 2.71
N ALA A 84 5.49 -11.87 3.76
CA ALA A 84 4.45 -11.02 4.30
C ALA A 84 4.94 -9.57 4.46
N GLY A 85 4.15 -8.62 3.93
CA GLY A 85 4.25 -7.20 4.23
C GLY A 85 3.59 -6.89 5.56
N VAL A 86 4.24 -6.14 6.44
CA VAL A 86 3.74 -5.85 7.79
C VAL A 86 3.80 -4.35 8.08
N ALA A 87 2.68 -3.80 8.54
CA ALA A 87 2.61 -2.40 9.01
C ALA A 87 3.30 -2.27 10.38
N GLY A 88 4.63 -2.17 10.36
CA GLY A 88 5.46 -2.05 11.55
C GLY A 88 6.93 -2.36 11.30
N PRO A 89 7.78 -2.16 12.32
CA PRO A 89 9.21 -2.45 12.21
C PRO A 89 9.46 -3.95 12.11
N VAL A 90 10.27 -4.33 11.12
CA VAL A 90 10.67 -5.72 10.84
C VAL A 90 12.08 -5.97 11.37
N THR A 91 12.31 -7.12 12.01
CA THR A 91 13.61 -7.57 12.48
C THR A 91 13.81 -9.04 12.12
N GLY A 92 14.56 -9.32 11.09
CA GLY A 92 14.71 -10.67 10.57
C GLY A 92 13.39 -11.27 10.09
N LEU A 93 12.98 -12.41 10.67
CA LEU A 93 11.70 -13.07 10.33
C LEU A 93 10.56 -12.73 11.31
N THR A 94 10.74 -11.71 12.14
CA THR A 94 9.71 -11.26 13.09
C THR A 94 9.39 -9.79 12.92
N ALA A 95 8.12 -9.43 13.13
CA ALA A 95 7.67 -8.05 13.12
C ALA A 95 6.63 -7.83 14.22
N ARG A 96 6.75 -6.70 14.93
CA ARG A 96 5.74 -6.25 15.88
C ARG A 96 4.78 -5.31 15.17
N LEU A 97 3.50 -5.65 15.16
CA LEU A 97 2.49 -4.77 14.62
C LEU A 97 2.32 -3.53 15.50
N THR A 98 2.16 -2.36 14.89
CA THR A 98 1.93 -1.10 15.63
C THR A 98 0.51 -1.01 16.20
N SER A 99 -0.45 -1.73 15.62
CA SER A 99 -1.87 -1.64 15.94
C SER A 99 -2.52 -2.97 16.34
N ALA A 100 -1.74 -4.06 16.48
CA ALA A 100 -2.20 -5.34 17.01
C ALA A 100 -1.24 -5.84 18.11
N PRO A 101 -1.75 -6.55 19.12
CA PRO A 101 -0.94 -6.93 20.29
C PRO A 101 0.02 -8.11 20.03
N TRP A 102 0.00 -8.71 18.86
CA TRP A 102 0.79 -9.89 18.53
C TRP A 102 1.98 -9.61 17.60
N ILE A 103 2.88 -10.56 17.51
CA ILE A 103 4.07 -10.52 16.66
C ILE A 103 3.82 -11.45 15.47
N ALA A 104 4.07 -10.98 14.27
CA ALA A 104 4.17 -11.83 13.10
C ALA A 104 5.53 -12.54 13.12
N ASP A 105 5.53 -13.87 12.99
CA ASP A 105 6.73 -14.71 12.90
C ASP A 105 6.63 -15.61 11.66
N ALA A 106 7.29 -15.19 10.58
CA ALA A 106 7.30 -15.94 9.33
C ALA A 106 8.19 -17.19 9.41
N GLY A 107 9.20 -17.16 10.27
CA GLY A 107 10.10 -18.30 10.49
C GLY A 107 9.37 -19.47 11.15
N ALA A 108 8.61 -19.23 12.21
CA ALA A 108 7.81 -20.24 12.88
C ALA A 108 6.77 -20.89 11.94
N ILE A 109 6.12 -20.06 11.09
CA ILE A 109 5.17 -20.55 10.09
C ILE A 109 5.88 -21.42 9.05
N ALA A 110 7.01 -20.97 8.52
CA ALA A 110 7.77 -21.74 7.53
C ALA A 110 8.24 -23.07 8.08
N GLU A 111 8.77 -23.12 9.30
CA GLU A 111 9.18 -24.36 9.98
C GLU A 111 8.01 -25.31 10.18
N LYS A 112 6.88 -24.82 10.68
CA LYS A 112 5.65 -25.60 10.90
C LYS A 112 5.11 -26.23 9.62
N LEU A 113 5.16 -25.51 8.49
CA LEU A 113 4.56 -25.92 7.23
C LEU A 113 5.52 -26.69 6.30
N GLY A 114 6.74 -27.04 6.73
CA GLY A 114 7.63 -27.92 6.00
C GLY A 114 9.03 -27.39 5.72
N GLY A 115 9.41 -26.24 6.26
CA GLY A 115 10.79 -25.71 6.20
C GLY A 115 11.13 -25.14 4.82
N PHE A 116 10.50 -24.05 4.43
CA PHE A 116 10.74 -23.32 3.19
C PHE A 116 11.25 -21.89 3.49
N PRO A 117 11.86 -21.22 2.50
CA PRO A 117 12.30 -19.84 2.64
C PRO A 117 11.14 -18.90 3.00
N ALA A 118 11.39 -18.02 3.96
CA ALA A 118 10.41 -17.03 4.41
C ALA A 118 11.03 -15.64 4.52
N GLU A 119 10.23 -14.62 4.30
CA GLU A 119 10.63 -13.21 4.43
C GLU A 119 9.50 -12.40 5.06
N LEU A 120 9.87 -11.46 5.93
CA LEU A 120 9.03 -10.35 6.32
C LEU A 120 9.62 -9.05 5.80
N VAL A 121 8.77 -8.20 5.28
CA VAL A 121 9.14 -6.86 4.81
C VAL A 121 8.16 -5.83 5.37
N ASN A 122 8.55 -4.57 5.32
CA ASN A 122 7.59 -3.50 5.59
C ASN A 122 6.46 -3.53 4.52
N ASP A 123 5.24 -3.10 4.88
CA ASP A 123 4.07 -3.08 3.99
C ASP A 123 4.31 -2.23 2.72
N LEU A 124 5.08 -1.13 2.84
CA LEU A 124 5.45 -0.29 1.70
C LEU A 124 6.52 -0.95 0.80
N GLU A 125 7.44 -1.72 1.36
CA GLU A 125 8.39 -2.52 0.58
C GLU A 125 7.66 -3.60 -0.23
N ALA A 126 6.66 -4.24 0.40
CA ALA A 126 5.79 -5.17 -0.31
C ALA A 126 5.05 -4.47 -1.45
N MET A 127 4.36 -3.34 -1.17
CA MET A 127 3.67 -2.57 -2.20
C MET A 127 4.62 -2.11 -3.30
N ALA A 128 5.81 -1.62 -2.97
CA ALA A 128 6.82 -1.19 -3.92
C ALA A 128 7.23 -2.33 -4.87
N SER A 129 7.34 -3.56 -4.36
CA SER A 129 7.65 -4.73 -5.19
C SER A 129 6.57 -5.02 -6.25
N SER A 130 5.32 -4.61 -6.02
CA SER A 130 4.24 -4.81 -6.99
C SER A 130 4.35 -3.93 -8.23
N VAL A 131 4.97 -2.75 -8.14
CA VAL A 131 4.98 -1.77 -9.25
C VAL A 131 5.63 -2.31 -10.52
N LEU A 132 6.51 -3.30 -10.37
CA LEU A 132 7.22 -3.95 -11.47
C LEU A 132 6.31 -4.83 -12.35
N VAL A 133 5.17 -5.24 -11.80
CA VAL A 133 4.28 -6.23 -12.42
C VAL A 133 2.84 -5.75 -12.53
N LEU A 134 2.57 -4.46 -12.23
CA LEU A 134 1.24 -3.87 -12.39
C LEU A 134 0.85 -3.83 -13.87
N GLU A 135 -0.38 -4.21 -14.16
CA GLU A 135 -0.96 -4.11 -15.50
C GLU A 135 -1.45 -2.67 -15.79
N PRO A 136 -1.53 -2.26 -17.07
CA PRO A 136 -2.01 -0.92 -17.41
C PRO A 136 -3.40 -0.59 -16.84
N SER A 137 -4.27 -1.59 -16.66
CA SER A 137 -5.60 -1.42 -16.05
C SER A 137 -5.56 -1.16 -14.53
N GLU A 138 -4.43 -1.43 -13.89
CA GLU A 138 -4.21 -1.27 -12.45
C GLU A 138 -3.53 0.05 -12.09
N ILE A 139 -3.25 0.88 -13.08
CA ILE A 139 -2.61 2.18 -12.90
C ILE A 139 -3.36 3.30 -13.61
N ARG A 140 -3.30 4.50 -13.04
CA ARG A 140 -3.75 5.73 -13.67
C ARG A 140 -2.57 6.65 -13.88
N VAL A 141 -2.30 7.01 -15.10
CA VAL A 141 -1.20 7.91 -15.45
C VAL A 141 -1.63 9.36 -15.21
N LEU A 142 -0.88 10.10 -14.40
CA LEU A 142 -1.02 11.54 -14.19
C LEU A 142 -0.04 12.33 -15.06
N GLN A 143 1.16 11.77 -15.27
CA GLN A 143 2.20 12.29 -16.16
C GLN A 143 2.92 11.11 -16.81
N GLU A 144 2.98 11.10 -18.15
CA GLU A 144 3.68 10.05 -18.91
C GLU A 144 5.18 10.09 -18.66
N GLY A 145 5.78 11.28 -18.65
CA GLY A 145 7.21 11.45 -18.50
C GLY A 145 8.02 10.82 -19.62
N VAL A 146 9.27 10.49 -19.29
CA VAL A 146 10.21 9.78 -20.18
C VAL A 146 10.67 8.53 -19.43
N GLU A 147 10.54 7.36 -20.05
CA GLU A 147 11.00 6.13 -19.40
C GLU A 147 12.53 6.15 -19.20
N ASP A 148 12.96 5.90 -17.97
CA ASP A 148 14.37 5.76 -17.61
C ASP A 148 14.58 4.36 -17.00
N PRO A 149 15.04 3.38 -17.81
CA PRO A 149 15.17 2.00 -17.35
C PRO A 149 16.30 1.78 -16.33
N VAL A 150 17.16 2.77 -16.13
CA VAL A 150 18.26 2.72 -15.17
C VAL A 150 18.03 3.65 -13.96
N GLY A 151 16.96 4.44 -14.00
CA GLY A 151 16.57 5.32 -12.91
C GLY A 151 16.01 4.57 -11.71
N ASN A 152 15.99 5.23 -10.56
CA ASN A 152 15.25 4.75 -9.38
C ASN A 152 13.76 5.06 -9.54
N ALA A 153 12.92 4.35 -8.77
CA ALA A 153 11.52 4.70 -8.62
C ALA A 153 11.18 4.91 -7.13
N ALA A 154 10.02 5.48 -6.86
CA ALA A 154 9.56 5.71 -5.50
C ALA A 154 8.05 5.46 -5.38
N VAL A 155 7.62 5.03 -4.19
CA VAL A 155 6.21 4.83 -3.85
C VAL A 155 5.87 5.74 -2.67
N LEU A 156 4.75 6.45 -2.79
CA LEU A 156 4.17 7.28 -1.74
C LEU A 156 2.72 6.86 -1.53
N ALA A 157 2.39 6.33 -0.36
CA ALA A 157 1.09 5.71 -0.11
C ALA A 157 0.37 6.33 1.08
N ALA A 158 -0.72 7.05 0.79
CA ALA A 158 -1.60 7.60 1.81
C ALA A 158 -2.72 6.59 2.17
N GLY A 159 -2.81 6.27 3.45
CA GLY A 159 -3.80 5.39 4.05
C GLY A 159 -4.21 5.90 5.44
N THR A 160 -4.23 5.03 6.44
CA THR A 160 -4.37 5.42 7.86
C THR A 160 -3.22 6.35 8.27
N GLY A 161 -2.01 6.06 7.80
CA GLY A 161 -0.80 6.86 7.86
C GLY A 161 -0.31 7.25 6.46
N LEU A 162 0.95 7.70 6.38
CA LEU A 162 1.67 7.99 5.14
C LEU A 162 2.95 7.17 5.09
N GLY A 163 3.02 6.25 4.15
CA GLY A 163 4.23 5.46 3.94
C GLY A 163 4.98 5.89 2.69
N GLU A 164 6.30 5.76 2.74
CA GLU A 164 7.21 6.02 1.64
C GLU A 164 8.14 4.82 1.44
N ALA A 165 8.38 4.45 0.21
CA ALA A 165 9.37 3.44 -0.13
C ALA A 165 10.17 3.85 -1.36
N LEU A 166 11.44 3.48 -1.37
CA LEU A 166 12.34 3.65 -2.49
C LEU A 166 12.49 2.33 -3.24
N LEU A 167 12.52 2.40 -4.56
CA LEU A 167 12.92 1.31 -5.44
C LEU A 167 14.28 1.65 -6.05
N HIS A 168 15.34 1.13 -5.44
CA HIS A 168 16.69 1.36 -5.93
C HIS A 168 16.98 0.44 -7.11
N ASN A 169 17.39 1.02 -8.24
CA ASN A 169 17.72 0.24 -9.43
C ASN A 169 19.18 -0.23 -9.38
N LEU A 170 19.37 -1.52 -9.24
CA LEU A 170 20.68 -2.18 -9.30
C LEU A 170 20.78 -2.98 -10.60
N ASN A 171 21.35 -2.34 -11.65
CA ASN A 171 21.56 -2.97 -12.96
C ASN A 171 20.27 -3.56 -13.60
N GLY A 172 19.15 -2.84 -13.50
CA GLY A 172 17.87 -3.27 -14.04
C GLY A 172 16.99 -4.09 -13.08
N THR A 173 17.50 -4.40 -11.88
CA THR A 173 16.74 -5.04 -10.81
C THR A 173 16.39 -4.01 -9.75
N PHE A 174 15.10 -3.84 -9.48
CA PHE A 174 14.64 -2.95 -8.43
C PHE A 174 14.69 -3.63 -7.06
N VAL A 175 15.38 -2.99 -6.12
CA VAL A 175 15.45 -3.41 -4.72
C VAL A 175 14.68 -2.39 -3.89
N PRO A 176 13.55 -2.78 -3.29
CA PRO A 176 12.79 -1.88 -2.44
C PRO A 176 13.52 -1.65 -1.11
N ALA A 177 13.39 -0.43 -0.61
CA ALA A 177 13.86 -0.03 0.72
C ALA A 177 12.78 0.80 1.40
N ALA A 178 12.45 0.46 2.63
CA ALA A 178 11.51 1.20 3.45
C ALA A 178 12.08 2.58 3.84
N SER A 179 11.17 3.52 4.09
CA SER A 179 11.48 4.84 4.61
C SER A 179 10.39 5.26 5.60
N GLU A 180 10.77 5.97 6.63
CA GLU A 180 9.85 6.65 7.55
C GLU A 180 9.69 8.15 7.17
N GLY A 181 9.81 8.45 5.89
CA GLY A 181 9.75 9.83 5.34
C GLY A 181 8.43 10.55 5.61
N GLY A 182 7.31 9.81 5.75
CA GLY A 182 6.02 10.38 6.16
C GLY A 182 6.06 11.11 7.50
N HIS A 183 7.03 10.77 8.36
CA HIS A 183 7.29 11.44 9.64
C HIS A 183 8.30 12.59 9.55
N ALA A 184 8.79 12.95 8.35
CA ALA A 184 9.59 14.16 8.15
C ALA A 184 8.74 15.42 8.35
N ASP A 185 9.39 16.55 8.62
CA ASP A 185 8.71 17.82 8.86
C ASP A 185 7.97 18.28 7.60
N PHE A 186 6.74 18.75 7.78
CA PHE A 186 5.95 19.30 6.70
C PHE A 186 6.49 20.69 6.28
N ALA A 187 6.83 20.84 5.03
CA ALA A 187 7.27 22.10 4.43
C ALA A 187 6.06 22.90 3.88
N ALA A 188 5.56 23.84 4.66
CA ALA A 188 4.49 24.74 4.22
C ALA A 188 4.97 25.64 3.06
N ARG A 189 4.18 25.75 1.99
CA ARG A 189 4.53 26.47 0.74
C ARG A 189 3.68 27.73 0.51
N THR A 190 2.50 27.76 1.09
CA THR A 190 1.53 28.85 0.92
C THR A 190 1.23 29.54 2.23
N PRO A 191 0.77 30.82 2.24
CA PRO A 191 0.32 31.48 3.47
C PRO A 191 -0.73 30.66 4.25
N ARG A 192 -1.64 29.99 3.53
CA ARG A 192 -2.68 29.18 4.15
C ARG A 192 -2.13 27.90 4.82
N GLU A 193 -1.11 27.27 4.21
CA GLU A 193 -0.39 26.15 4.82
C GLU A 193 0.42 26.61 6.05
N LEU A 194 1.02 27.80 6.03
CA LEU A 194 1.71 28.37 7.20
C LEU A 194 0.75 28.60 8.38
N GLU A 195 -0.45 29.14 8.12
CA GLU A 195 -1.50 29.28 9.14
C GLU A 195 -1.87 27.92 9.73
N MET A 196 -2.08 26.92 8.86
CA MET A 196 -2.41 25.55 9.27
C MET A 196 -1.31 24.94 10.14
N VAL A 197 -0.04 25.04 9.72
CA VAL A 197 1.10 24.54 10.52
C VAL A 197 1.17 25.27 11.86
N GLY A 198 0.99 26.57 11.89
CA GLY A 198 0.93 27.36 13.13
C GLY A 198 -0.16 26.86 14.07
N GLU A 199 -1.34 26.51 13.55
CA GLU A 199 -2.44 25.96 14.33
C GLU A 199 -2.14 24.53 14.83
N LEU A 200 -1.73 23.63 13.94
CA LEU A 200 -1.45 22.23 14.27
C LEU A 200 -0.26 22.09 15.23
N SER A 201 0.73 22.98 15.15
CA SER A 201 1.87 22.97 16.06
C SER A 201 1.50 23.25 17.53
N THR A 202 0.39 23.93 17.77
CA THR A 202 -0.09 24.15 19.15
C THR A 202 -0.66 22.86 19.77
N GLU A 203 -1.10 21.91 18.94
CA GLU A 203 -1.64 20.63 19.38
C GLU A 203 -0.57 19.53 19.42
N PHE A 204 0.23 19.45 18.34
CA PHE A 204 1.18 18.36 18.12
C PHE A 204 2.64 18.71 18.44
N GLY A 205 2.96 19.97 18.68
CA GLY A 205 4.32 20.48 18.77
C GLY A 205 4.99 20.54 17.41
N ARG A 206 5.39 19.40 16.84
CA ARG A 206 5.93 19.24 15.50
C ARG A 206 4.84 18.78 14.52
N VAL A 207 4.83 19.34 13.32
CA VAL A 207 3.91 18.94 12.24
C VAL A 207 4.68 18.17 11.18
N GLU A 208 4.45 16.87 11.13
CA GLU A 208 4.99 15.96 10.12
C GLU A 208 4.07 15.85 8.89
N VAL A 209 4.58 15.35 7.77
CA VAL A 209 3.81 15.23 6.53
C VAL A 209 2.56 14.38 6.74
N GLU A 210 2.66 13.27 7.49
CA GLU A 210 1.54 12.40 7.81
C GLU A 210 0.39 13.12 8.53
N ARG A 211 0.67 14.17 9.33
CA ARG A 211 -0.36 14.98 9.99
C ARG A 211 -1.27 15.73 9.01
N ILE A 212 -0.90 15.76 7.74
CA ILE A 212 -1.64 16.42 6.66
C ILE A 212 -2.03 15.41 5.58
N VAL A 213 -1.09 14.57 5.13
CA VAL A 213 -1.27 13.62 4.04
C VAL A 213 -1.52 12.21 4.58
N SER A 214 -2.66 12.01 5.19
CA SER A 214 -3.18 10.71 5.65
C SER A 214 -4.67 10.81 5.93
N GLY A 215 -5.33 9.71 6.27
CA GLY A 215 -6.73 9.76 6.71
C GLY A 215 -6.93 10.61 7.96
N LYS A 216 -6.03 10.49 8.94
CA LYS A 216 -6.00 11.35 10.12
C LYS A 216 -5.65 12.80 9.75
N GLY A 217 -4.74 12.95 8.80
CA GLY A 217 -4.31 14.25 8.27
C GLY A 217 -5.46 15.01 7.62
N LEU A 218 -6.27 14.36 6.78
CA LEU A 218 -7.45 15.00 6.19
C LEU A 218 -8.45 15.50 7.25
N VAL A 219 -8.61 14.77 8.36
CA VAL A 219 -9.43 15.22 9.50
C VAL A 219 -8.81 16.46 10.17
N ASN A 220 -7.48 16.52 10.32
CA ASN A 220 -6.80 17.68 10.86
C ASN A 220 -7.01 18.91 9.96
N VAL A 221 -6.82 18.75 8.65
CA VAL A 221 -7.04 19.83 7.67
C VAL A 221 -8.51 20.26 7.65
N PHE A 222 -9.45 19.32 7.74
CA PHE A 222 -10.88 19.63 7.87
C PHE A 222 -11.18 20.48 9.12
N ARG A 223 -10.63 20.12 10.27
CA ARG A 223 -10.82 20.90 11.51
C ARG A 223 -10.26 22.30 11.38
N PHE A 224 -9.08 22.44 10.79
CA PHE A 224 -8.46 23.73 10.49
C PHE A 224 -9.37 24.59 9.59
N THR A 225 -9.84 24.09 8.45
CA THR A 225 -10.65 24.88 7.51
C THR A 225 -12.01 25.27 8.09
N HIS A 226 -12.54 24.51 9.07
CA HIS A 226 -13.80 24.80 9.72
C HIS A 226 -13.67 25.62 11.01
N GLY A 227 -12.44 25.97 11.43
CA GLY A 227 -12.19 26.71 12.68
C GLY A 227 -12.63 25.94 13.93
N ALA A 228 -12.59 24.60 13.86
CA ALA A 228 -13.24 23.73 14.84
C ALA A 228 -12.23 22.80 15.51
N ARG A 229 -11.32 23.35 16.33
CA ARG A 229 -10.30 22.57 17.04
C ARG A 229 -10.88 21.43 17.91
N HIS A 230 -12.09 21.60 18.43
CA HIS A 230 -12.67 20.67 19.43
C HIS A 230 -14.16 20.43 19.28
N THR A 231 -14.83 20.89 18.22
CA THR A 231 -16.28 20.77 18.08
C THR A 231 -16.68 19.74 17.02
N HIS A 232 -17.40 18.70 17.44
CA HIS A 232 -18.18 17.85 16.54
C HIS A 232 -19.28 18.71 15.91
N GLY A 233 -19.54 18.53 14.60
CA GLY A 233 -20.62 19.25 13.90
C GLY A 233 -20.22 20.58 13.25
N ALA A 234 -18.93 20.78 12.98
CA ALA A 234 -18.44 21.97 12.27
C ALA A 234 -18.98 22.12 10.84
N CYS A 235 -19.41 21.02 10.20
CA CYS A 235 -19.96 21.02 8.86
C CYS A 235 -21.42 20.49 8.88
N PRO A 236 -22.42 21.29 8.42
CA PRO A 236 -23.82 20.84 8.40
C PRO A 236 -24.06 19.68 7.42
N GLU A 237 -23.16 19.47 6.46
CA GLU A 237 -23.23 18.42 5.45
C GLU A 237 -22.68 17.05 5.92
N ILE A 238 -22.08 17.00 7.12
CA ILE A 238 -21.47 15.78 7.67
C ILE A 238 -22.10 15.49 9.04
N PRO A 239 -22.56 14.25 9.30
CA PRO A 239 -23.08 13.87 10.60
C PRO A 239 -22.08 14.13 11.73
N ALA A 240 -22.55 14.75 12.81
CA ALA A 240 -21.71 15.19 13.92
C ALA A 240 -21.05 14.02 14.70
N ASN A 241 -21.54 12.81 14.55
CA ASN A 241 -21.03 11.59 15.17
C ASN A 241 -19.96 10.87 14.33
N PHE A 242 -19.59 11.40 13.17
CA PHE A 242 -18.53 10.82 12.36
C PHE A 242 -17.17 11.19 12.95
N GLU A 243 -16.29 10.18 13.09
CA GLU A 243 -14.93 10.31 13.60
C GLU A 243 -13.96 9.46 12.79
N GLY A 244 -12.65 9.72 12.93
CA GLY A 244 -11.60 8.94 12.33
C GLY A 244 -11.79 8.67 10.82
N PRO A 245 -11.68 7.41 10.38
CA PRO A 245 -11.80 7.06 8.95
C PRO A 245 -13.17 7.40 8.32
N ALA A 246 -14.25 7.31 9.10
CA ALA A 246 -15.60 7.67 8.61
C ALA A 246 -15.71 9.16 8.34
N LEU A 247 -15.15 9.99 9.20
CA LEU A 247 -15.10 11.44 9.00
C LEU A 247 -14.23 11.80 7.78
N ALA A 248 -13.03 11.22 7.65
CA ALA A 248 -12.17 11.46 6.50
C ALA A 248 -12.86 11.10 5.16
N ALA A 249 -13.57 9.98 5.11
CA ALA A 249 -14.34 9.56 3.94
C ALA A 249 -15.48 10.55 3.63
N ALA A 250 -16.23 10.99 4.66
CA ALA A 250 -17.31 11.94 4.49
C ALA A 250 -16.81 13.32 4.03
N VAL A 251 -15.67 13.78 4.54
CA VAL A 251 -15.03 15.04 4.12
C VAL A 251 -14.65 14.97 2.65
N SER A 252 -13.96 13.92 2.23
CA SER A 252 -13.56 13.77 0.83
C SER A 252 -14.74 13.66 -0.11
N GLN A 253 -15.80 12.92 0.26
CA GLN A 253 -17.00 12.82 -0.55
C GLN A 253 -17.74 14.17 -0.64
N CYS A 254 -17.93 14.85 0.50
CA CYS A 254 -18.57 16.18 0.55
C CYS A 254 -17.81 17.19 -0.32
N ALA A 255 -16.49 17.12 -0.33
CA ALA A 255 -15.61 17.95 -1.15
C ALA A 255 -15.78 17.64 -2.65
N LEU A 256 -15.71 16.37 -3.04
CA LEU A 256 -15.84 15.92 -4.44
C LEU A 256 -17.22 16.28 -5.02
N GLU A 257 -18.27 16.27 -4.20
CA GLU A 257 -19.61 16.68 -4.57
C GLU A 257 -19.85 18.21 -4.52
N GLY A 258 -18.86 18.98 -4.05
CA GLY A 258 -18.95 20.43 -3.94
C GLY A 258 -19.96 20.95 -2.92
N ARG A 259 -20.42 20.11 -1.96
CA ARG A 259 -21.50 20.46 -1.01
C ARG A 259 -21.06 21.46 0.05
N CYS A 260 -19.79 21.48 0.42
CA CYS A 260 -19.25 22.42 1.40
C CYS A 260 -17.93 23.01 0.91
N ALA A 261 -17.85 24.33 0.76
CA ALA A 261 -16.65 25.03 0.29
C ALA A 261 -15.43 24.79 1.20
N ARG A 262 -15.63 24.63 2.52
CA ARG A 262 -14.54 24.35 3.47
C ARG A 262 -14.07 22.90 3.38
N CYS A 263 -14.92 21.95 3.03
CA CYS A 263 -14.50 20.58 2.71
C CYS A 263 -13.70 20.55 1.40
N VAL A 264 -14.12 21.34 0.38
CA VAL A 264 -13.36 21.51 -0.86
C VAL A 264 -11.96 22.08 -0.55
N GLU A 265 -11.88 23.16 0.25
CA GLU A 265 -10.60 23.73 0.69
C GLU A 265 -9.73 22.68 1.41
N ALA A 266 -10.33 21.87 2.30
CA ALA A 266 -9.60 20.83 3.01
C ALA A 266 -9.00 19.78 2.07
N LEU A 267 -9.78 19.30 1.10
CA LEU A 267 -9.30 18.34 0.10
C LEU A 267 -8.26 18.97 -0.84
N ASP A 268 -8.42 20.24 -1.17
CA ASP A 268 -7.47 21.00 -1.99
C ASP A 268 -6.09 21.13 -1.32
N ILE A 269 -6.07 21.46 -0.03
CA ILE A 269 -4.82 21.52 0.76
C ILE A 269 -4.20 20.13 0.83
N PHE A 270 -4.99 19.09 1.11
CA PHE A 270 -4.53 17.72 1.16
C PHE A 270 -3.89 17.28 -0.17
N VAL A 271 -4.57 17.48 -1.29
CA VAL A 271 -4.08 17.10 -2.63
C VAL A 271 -2.84 17.89 -3.02
N GLY A 272 -2.79 19.18 -2.70
CA GLY A 272 -1.61 20.01 -2.92
C GLY A 272 -0.40 19.54 -2.10
N ALA A 273 -0.61 19.25 -0.81
CA ALA A 273 0.44 18.71 0.06
C ALA A 273 0.93 17.33 -0.43
N TYR A 274 0.02 16.47 -0.88
CA TYR A 274 0.35 15.14 -1.40
C TYR A 274 1.20 15.24 -2.67
N GLY A 275 0.82 16.12 -3.62
CA GLY A 275 1.63 16.37 -4.82
C GLY A 275 3.01 16.97 -4.51
N ALA A 276 3.07 17.87 -3.53
CA ALA A 276 4.34 18.47 -3.11
C ALA A 276 5.30 17.43 -2.50
N GLU A 277 4.79 16.52 -1.65
CA GLU A 277 5.63 15.46 -1.08
C GLU A 277 6.04 14.44 -2.13
N ALA A 278 5.16 14.09 -3.06
CA ALA A 278 5.55 13.28 -4.22
C ALA A 278 6.70 13.90 -5.02
N GLY A 279 6.68 15.24 -5.22
CA GLY A 279 7.78 15.97 -5.85
C GLY A 279 9.05 16.00 -5.00
N ASN A 280 8.94 16.14 -3.67
CA ASN A 280 10.07 16.04 -2.75
C ASN A 280 10.73 14.67 -2.82
N LEU A 281 9.93 13.61 -2.81
CA LEU A 281 10.38 12.22 -2.90
C LEU A 281 11.10 11.97 -4.24
N ALA A 282 10.51 12.47 -5.36
CA ALA A 282 11.13 12.39 -6.67
C ALA A 282 12.53 13.00 -6.71
N LEU A 283 12.71 14.17 -6.09
CA LEU A 283 14.00 14.86 -6.02
C LEU A 283 15.01 14.16 -5.10
N ARG A 284 14.58 13.77 -3.90
CA ARG A 284 15.46 13.13 -2.90
C ARG A 284 16.09 11.85 -3.41
N TYR A 285 15.35 11.08 -4.19
CA TYR A 285 15.77 9.76 -4.65
C TYR A 285 16.12 9.71 -6.14
N MET A 286 16.02 10.85 -6.86
CA MET A 286 16.18 10.85 -8.31
C MET A 286 15.34 9.76 -8.96
N ALA A 287 14.02 9.80 -8.65
CA ALA A 287 13.08 8.75 -9.03
C ALA A 287 12.69 8.85 -10.52
N THR A 288 13.69 8.84 -11.40
CA THR A 288 13.53 9.07 -12.84
C THR A 288 12.80 7.94 -13.56
N ALA A 289 12.78 6.73 -13.01
CA ALA A 289 11.93 5.63 -13.52
C ALA A 289 10.45 5.77 -13.13
N GLY A 290 10.11 6.66 -12.18
CA GLY A 290 8.74 7.02 -11.87
C GLY A 290 8.41 7.15 -10.38
N VAL A 291 7.34 7.91 -10.12
CA VAL A 291 6.72 8.02 -8.80
C VAL A 291 5.35 7.37 -8.84
N TYR A 292 5.12 6.44 -7.92
CA TYR A 292 3.88 5.71 -7.80
C TYR A 292 3.11 6.14 -6.55
N ILE A 293 1.86 6.54 -6.76
CA ILE A 293 0.97 7.02 -5.71
C ILE A 293 0.05 5.88 -5.31
N GLY A 294 0.32 5.29 -4.14
CA GLY A 294 -0.38 4.13 -3.62
C GLY A 294 -1.32 4.45 -2.45
N GLY A 295 -1.73 3.38 -1.77
CA GLY A 295 -2.58 3.46 -0.60
C GLY A 295 -4.07 3.60 -0.91
N GLY A 296 -4.90 3.41 0.11
CA GLY A 296 -6.35 3.33 -0.06
C GLY A 296 -7.06 4.67 -0.26
N ILE A 297 -6.36 5.82 -0.14
CA ILE A 297 -6.95 7.15 -0.30
C ILE A 297 -6.91 7.59 -1.76
N ALA A 298 -5.78 7.47 -2.44
CA ALA A 298 -5.58 8.01 -3.78
C ALA A 298 -6.65 7.57 -4.80
N PRO A 299 -7.05 6.29 -4.91
CA PRO A 299 -8.12 5.88 -5.81
C PRO A 299 -9.48 6.50 -5.47
N LYS A 300 -9.76 6.76 -4.19
CA LYS A 300 -11.06 7.31 -3.73
C LYS A 300 -11.21 8.80 -4.03
N ILE A 301 -10.08 9.53 -4.10
CA ILE A 301 -10.05 10.96 -4.41
C ILE A 301 -9.44 11.24 -5.78
N LEU A 302 -9.42 10.24 -6.66
CA LEU A 302 -8.81 10.36 -7.99
C LEU A 302 -9.29 11.59 -8.78
N PRO A 303 -10.60 11.96 -8.80
CA PRO A 303 -11.02 13.17 -9.48
C PRO A 303 -10.37 14.45 -8.95
N ALA A 304 -10.08 14.53 -7.64
CA ALA A 304 -9.38 15.67 -7.06
C ALA A 304 -7.88 15.66 -7.41
N ILE A 305 -7.25 14.49 -7.47
CA ILE A 305 -5.86 14.35 -7.92
C ILE A 305 -5.74 14.77 -9.39
N GLU A 306 -6.68 14.36 -10.25
CA GLU A 306 -6.72 14.69 -11.68
C GLU A 306 -7.12 16.16 -11.97
N SER A 307 -7.60 16.91 -10.99
CA SER A 307 -7.94 18.33 -11.16
C SER A 307 -6.78 19.24 -11.55
N GLY A 308 -5.55 18.70 -11.53
CA GLY A 308 -4.32 19.41 -11.83
C GLY A 308 -3.60 19.97 -10.59
N ARG A 309 -4.26 20.07 -9.45
CA ARG A 309 -3.67 20.63 -8.22
C ARG A 309 -2.49 19.78 -7.71
N PHE A 310 -2.62 18.46 -7.77
CA PHE A 310 -1.55 17.53 -7.41
C PHE A 310 -0.30 17.77 -8.27
N MET A 311 -0.46 17.78 -9.59
CA MET A 311 0.66 17.96 -10.53
C MET A 311 1.24 19.37 -10.48
N THR A 312 0.42 20.40 -10.26
CA THR A 312 0.93 21.77 -10.02
C THR A 312 1.88 21.79 -8.83
N ALA A 313 1.50 21.17 -7.71
CA ALA A 313 2.33 21.11 -6.51
C ALA A 313 3.56 20.19 -6.67
N PHE A 314 3.43 19.08 -7.41
CA PHE A 314 4.53 18.19 -7.77
C PHE A 314 5.61 18.94 -8.56
N LEU A 315 5.22 19.77 -9.53
CA LEU A 315 6.11 20.50 -10.41
C LEU A 315 6.62 21.83 -9.82
N ASP A 316 6.06 22.31 -8.71
CA ASP A 316 6.47 23.56 -8.04
C ASP A 316 7.80 23.39 -7.29
N LYS A 317 8.90 23.20 -8.06
CA LYS A 317 10.25 22.85 -7.57
C LYS A 317 11.35 23.56 -8.37
N GLU A 318 11.21 24.86 -8.61
CA GLU A 318 12.29 25.60 -9.26
C GLU A 318 13.63 25.48 -8.48
N PRO A 319 14.77 25.29 -9.16
CA PRO A 319 14.98 25.26 -10.63
C PRO A 319 14.83 23.85 -11.26
N MET A 320 14.28 22.85 -10.57
CA MET A 320 14.26 21.43 -10.99
C MET A 320 13.00 21.04 -11.77
N VAL A 321 12.18 21.99 -12.18
CA VAL A 321 10.91 21.74 -12.89
C VAL A 321 11.09 20.89 -14.15
N ASP A 322 12.11 21.17 -14.93
CA ASP A 322 12.34 20.46 -16.19
C ASP A 322 12.69 18.98 -15.96
N LEU A 323 13.44 18.66 -14.90
CA LEU A 323 13.67 17.30 -14.47
C LEU A 323 12.35 16.63 -14.07
N LEU A 324 11.54 17.27 -13.22
CA LEU A 324 10.30 16.69 -12.74
C LEU A 324 9.29 16.45 -13.87
N ARG A 325 9.28 17.25 -14.93
CA ARG A 325 8.46 17.02 -16.11
C ARG A 325 8.82 15.75 -16.88
N THR A 326 10.05 15.25 -16.73
CA THR A 326 10.45 13.98 -17.36
C THR A 326 10.07 12.76 -16.53
N ILE A 327 9.76 12.90 -15.25
CA ILE A 327 9.48 11.79 -14.35
C ILE A 327 8.05 11.28 -14.55
N PRO A 328 7.84 9.98 -14.85
CA PRO A 328 6.51 9.40 -14.90
C PRO A 328 5.82 9.46 -13.51
N VAL A 329 4.53 9.83 -13.48
CA VAL A 329 3.73 9.85 -12.25
C VAL A 329 2.46 9.02 -12.44
N ARG A 330 2.27 8.02 -11.59
CA ARG A 330 1.21 7.02 -11.74
C ARG A 330 0.49 6.78 -10.42
N VAL A 331 -0.84 6.63 -10.45
CA VAL A 331 -1.63 6.19 -9.28
C VAL A 331 -1.88 4.71 -9.39
N ILE A 332 -1.60 3.97 -8.32
CA ILE A 332 -1.90 2.55 -8.19
C ILE A 332 -3.40 2.40 -7.89
N LEU A 333 -4.12 1.69 -8.75
CA LEU A 333 -5.55 1.41 -8.59
C LEU A 333 -5.83 0.03 -8.00
N ASN A 334 -4.85 -0.89 -8.02
CA ASN A 334 -5.00 -2.23 -7.47
C ASN A 334 -5.07 -2.16 -5.94
N PRO A 335 -6.22 -2.53 -5.31
CA PRO A 335 -6.38 -2.48 -3.86
C PRO A 335 -5.57 -3.55 -3.12
N SER A 336 -5.06 -4.55 -3.85
CA SER A 336 -4.25 -5.67 -3.32
C SER A 336 -2.79 -5.55 -3.72
N ALA A 337 -2.30 -4.33 -4.04
CA ALA A 337 -0.92 -4.12 -4.48
C ALA A 337 0.11 -4.59 -3.42
N GLY A 338 -0.15 -4.39 -2.12
CA GLY A 338 0.69 -4.91 -1.05
C GLY A 338 0.78 -6.44 -1.06
N LEU A 339 -0.37 -7.12 -1.16
CA LEU A 339 -0.43 -8.58 -1.25
C LEU A 339 0.25 -9.12 -2.52
N LEU A 340 0.02 -8.46 -3.68
CA LEU A 340 0.70 -8.81 -4.94
C LEU A 340 2.22 -8.67 -4.81
N GLY A 341 2.69 -7.58 -4.20
CA GLY A 341 4.12 -7.35 -4.00
C GLY A 341 4.74 -8.37 -3.03
N ALA A 342 4.03 -8.78 -1.98
CA ALA A 342 4.46 -9.89 -1.13
C ALA A 342 4.56 -11.20 -1.93
N ALA A 343 3.62 -11.47 -2.85
CA ALA A 343 3.69 -12.64 -3.73
C ALA A 343 4.89 -12.57 -4.70
N VAL A 344 5.19 -11.38 -5.25
CA VAL A 344 6.38 -11.14 -6.09
C VAL A 344 7.66 -11.43 -5.29
N ARG A 345 7.75 -10.94 -4.05
CA ARG A 345 8.89 -11.21 -3.16
C ARG A 345 9.02 -12.70 -2.85
N ALA A 346 7.92 -13.36 -2.48
CA ALA A 346 7.92 -14.80 -2.25
C ALA A 346 8.42 -15.58 -3.48
N ALA A 347 8.09 -15.13 -4.69
CA ALA A 347 8.56 -15.75 -5.92
C ALA A 347 10.08 -15.55 -6.17
N MET A 348 10.71 -14.57 -5.55
CA MET A 348 12.15 -14.33 -5.64
C MET A 348 12.96 -15.15 -4.66
N LEU A 349 12.35 -15.73 -3.62
CA LEU A 349 13.02 -16.59 -2.66
C LEU A 349 13.37 -17.93 -3.31
N GLU A 350 14.64 -18.32 -3.20
CA GLU A 350 15.14 -19.62 -3.66
C GLU A 350 15.05 -20.64 -2.50
N ALA A 351 14.74 -21.90 -2.86
CA ALA A 351 14.60 -22.99 -1.91
C ALA A 351 15.97 -23.53 -1.42
#